data_224165494a0a863e4cb824c724169cde
#
_entry.id   224165494a0a863e4cb824c724169cde
#
_cell.length_a   1.000
_cell.length_b   1.000
_cell.length_c   1.000
_cell.angle_alpha   90.00
_cell.angle_beta   90.00
_cell.angle_gamma   90.00
#
_symmetry.space_group_name_H-M   'P 1'
#
loop_
_entity.id
_entity.type
_entity.pdbx_description
1 polymer ?
#
loop_
_entity_poly.entity_id
_entity_poly.type
_entity_poly.pdbx_seq_one_letter_code
_entity_poly.pdbx_strand_id
1 'polypeptide(L)'
;MDAGPTAYARPSTVVRVREDDSYEILREGAITARRVRRLARTRLLVVCTGNLCRSPMAVGLARKMLADRLGCDPEELEDHGLEIASCGTGAGGDQPASTNAVETMREEGIDIRHHRSRPMTVDALLAADYIWVMTRGHLEAVSALAPEVANRAVLIDPDGKDVSDPLGGDAEAYRACARHLERALARRIQEIA
;
A
#
# COMPACT_ATOMS: atom_id res chain seq x y z
N MET A 1 27.94 37.29 13.67
CA MET A 1 26.55 37.77 13.56
C MET A 1 25.66 36.71 14.19
N ASP A 2 24.97 37.06 15.26
CA ASP A 2 23.97 36.20 15.85
C ASP A 2 22.68 36.33 15.01
N ALA A 3 22.18 35.19 14.46
CA ALA A 3 20.98 35.15 13.62
C ALA A 3 19.68 35.18 14.44
N GLY A 4 19.76 35.40 15.75
CA GLY A 4 18.61 35.38 16.66
C GLY A 4 18.11 33.97 16.99
N PRO A 5 17.09 33.84 17.84
CA PRO A 5 16.54 32.53 18.21
C PRO A 5 15.93 31.81 17.02
N THR A 6 16.29 30.52 16.85
CA THR A 6 15.73 29.69 15.80
C THR A 6 14.22 29.48 16.02
N ALA A 7 13.44 29.43 14.95
CA ALA A 7 11.97 29.29 14.98
C ALA A 7 11.45 28.10 15.85
N TYR A 8 12.28 27.12 16.12
CA TYR A 8 11.89 25.92 16.86
C TYR A 8 12.44 25.83 18.29
N ALA A 9 13.36 26.69 18.74
CA ALA A 9 13.99 26.66 20.07
C ALA A 9 14.41 25.25 20.57
N ARG A 10 14.59 24.29 19.67
CA ARG A 10 14.97 22.88 19.94
C ARG A 10 16.13 22.49 19.04
N PRO A 11 17.04 21.60 19.51
CA PRO A 11 18.12 21.09 18.69
C PRO A 11 17.56 20.29 17.49
N SER A 12 18.34 20.16 16.44
CA SER A 12 17.99 19.32 15.29
C SER A 12 17.94 17.84 15.68
N THR A 13 17.06 17.09 15.06
CA THR A 13 17.05 15.62 15.10
C THR A 13 18.25 15.11 14.30
N VAL A 14 18.96 14.13 14.83
CA VAL A 14 20.10 13.50 14.18
C VAL A 14 19.74 12.05 13.85
N VAL A 15 19.83 11.70 12.58
CA VAL A 15 19.56 10.37 12.06
C VAL A 15 20.83 9.86 11.38
N ARG A 16 21.24 8.64 11.70
CA ARG A 16 22.28 7.91 10.99
C ARG A 16 21.61 6.99 9.98
N VAL A 17 21.95 7.10 8.70
CA VAL A 17 21.57 6.16 7.66
C VAL A 17 22.77 5.25 7.42
N ARG A 18 22.54 3.94 7.30
CA ARG A 18 23.56 2.91 7.02
C ARG A 18 23.55 2.55 5.54
N GLU A 19 24.57 1.80 5.12
CA GLU A 19 24.73 1.36 3.73
C GLU A 19 23.61 0.40 3.25
N ASP A 20 22.93 -0.26 4.17
CA ASP A 20 21.77 -1.14 3.93
C ASP A 20 20.43 -0.39 3.94
N ASP A 21 20.46 0.95 3.82
CA ASP A 21 19.34 1.87 3.92
C ASP A 21 18.59 1.85 5.27
N SER A 22 19.04 1.05 6.24
CA SER A 22 18.52 1.11 7.60
C SER A 22 18.91 2.43 8.27
N TYR A 23 18.11 2.89 9.23
CA TYR A 23 18.39 4.13 9.93
C TYR A 23 18.27 4.00 11.45
N GLU A 24 19.01 4.85 12.15
CA GLU A 24 18.98 4.95 13.60
C GLU A 24 18.82 6.42 14.02
N ILE A 25 17.89 6.69 14.92
CA ILE A 25 17.72 8.04 15.49
C ILE A 25 18.67 8.21 16.65
N LEU A 26 19.76 8.93 16.42
CA LEU A 26 20.78 9.17 17.43
C LEU A 26 20.36 10.22 18.47
N ARG A 27 19.53 11.17 18.07
CA ARG A 27 18.99 12.23 18.93
C ARG A 27 17.66 12.73 18.40
N GLU A 28 16.65 12.72 19.24
CA GLU A 28 15.39 13.40 18.94
C GLU A 28 15.51 14.90 19.19
N GLY A 29 14.99 15.71 18.28
CA GLY A 29 15.03 17.17 18.34
C GLY A 29 13.71 17.79 17.86
N ALA A 30 13.78 18.78 16.98
CA ALA A 30 12.62 19.48 16.43
C ALA A 30 11.66 18.54 15.65
N ILE A 31 12.20 17.48 15.02
CA ILE A 31 11.44 16.42 14.39
C ILE A 31 11.43 15.22 15.35
N THR A 32 10.23 14.79 15.78
CA THR A 32 10.10 13.64 16.66
C THR A 32 10.47 12.33 16.00
N ALA A 33 10.92 11.35 16.77
CA ALA A 33 11.19 10.00 16.29
C ALA A 33 10.00 9.41 15.53
N ARG A 34 8.77 9.60 16.02
CA ARG A 34 7.54 9.20 15.35
C ARG A 34 7.39 9.81 13.96
N ARG A 35 7.75 11.09 13.80
CA ARG A 35 7.67 11.77 12.51
C ARG A 35 8.75 11.28 11.54
N VAL A 36 9.96 11.00 12.03
CA VAL A 36 11.04 10.39 11.24
C VAL A 36 10.59 9.02 10.71
N ARG A 37 10.13 8.13 11.60
CA ARG A 37 9.63 6.80 11.20
C ARG A 37 8.53 6.89 10.16
N ARG A 38 7.56 7.82 10.32
CA ARG A 38 6.49 8.00 9.34
C ARG A 38 6.99 8.49 7.98
N LEU A 39 8.03 9.32 7.94
CA LEU A 39 8.61 9.81 6.69
C LEU A 39 9.50 8.76 6.00
N ALA A 40 10.07 7.84 6.77
CA ALA A 40 10.90 6.75 6.28
C ALA A 40 10.12 5.48 5.92
N ARG A 41 8.77 5.50 5.95
CA ARG A 41 7.96 4.34 5.58
C ARG A 41 7.95 4.13 4.06
N THR A 42 8.13 2.90 3.66
CA THR A 42 7.82 2.44 2.30
C THR A 42 6.30 2.32 2.14
N ARG A 43 5.73 2.96 1.15
CA ARG A 43 4.29 3.03 0.91
C ARG A 43 3.91 2.28 -0.36
N LEU A 44 3.12 1.23 -0.19
CA LEU A 44 2.48 0.51 -1.28
C LEU A 44 1.03 0.95 -1.43
N LEU A 45 0.65 1.38 -2.63
CA LEU A 45 -0.73 1.70 -3.00
C LEU A 45 -1.24 0.70 -4.04
N VAL A 46 -2.35 0.03 -3.74
CA VAL A 46 -3.00 -0.92 -4.65
C VAL A 46 -4.26 -0.30 -5.25
N VAL A 47 -4.34 -0.28 -6.59
CA VAL A 47 -5.41 0.43 -7.32
C VAL A 47 -6.29 -0.56 -8.08
N CYS A 48 -7.62 -0.43 -7.93
CA CYS A 48 -8.62 -1.08 -8.79
C CYS A 48 -9.73 -0.08 -9.17
N THR A 49 -10.88 -0.53 -9.65
CA THR A 49 -11.98 0.37 -10.03
C THR A 49 -12.74 0.88 -8.80
N GLY A 50 -13.51 0.01 -8.14
CA GLY A 50 -14.41 0.39 -7.05
C GLY A 50 -13.79 0.40 -5.66
N ASN A 51 -12.58 -0.15 -5.50
CA ASN A 51 -11.93 -0.38 -4.21
C ASN A 51 -12.80 -1.21 -3.23
N LEU A 52 -13.56 -2.19 -3.78
CA LEU A 52 -14.48 -3.03 -3.01
C LEU A 52 -14.13 -4.53 -3.03
N CYS A 53 -13.48 -5.01 -4.09
CA CYS A 53 -13.19 -6.43 -4.29
C CYS A 53 -11.68 -6.68 -4.42
N ARG A 54 -11.10 -6.42 -5.61
CA ARG A 54 -9.71 -6.78 -5.95
C ARG A 54 -8.67 -6.15 -5.03
N SER A 55 -8.69 -4.84 -4.89
CA SER A 55 -7.65 -4.15 -4.11
C SER A 55 -7.72 -4.40 -2.60
N PRO A 56 -8.90 -4.50 -1.92
CA PRO A 56 -8.91 -4.89 -0.51
C PRO A 56 -8.44 -6.34 -0.29
N MET A 57 -8.79 -7.28 -1.19
CA MET A 57 -8.24 -8.64 -1.13
C MET A 57 -6.72 -8.64 -1.31
N ALA A 58 -6.21 -7.89 -2.28
CA ALA A 58 -4.77 -7.77 -2.51
C ALA A 58 -4.02 -7.16 -1.33
N VAL A 59 -4.58 -6.12 -0.69
CA VAL A 59 -3.99 -5.53 0.52
C VAL A 59 -3.97 -6.53 1.68
N GLY A 60 -5.05 -7.28 1.89
CA GLY A 60 -5.09 -8.32 2.91
C GLY A 60 -4.02 -9.40 2.71
N LEU A 61 -3.91 -9.91 1.48
CA LEU A 61 -2.89 -10.90 1.10
C LEU A 61 -1.47 -10.34 1.24
N ALA A 62 -1.22 -9.11 0.74
CA ALA A 62 0.09 -8.48 0.83
C ALA A 62 0.52 -8.26 2.28
N ARG A 63 -0.40 -7.81 3.15
CA ARG A 63 -0.13 -7.64 4.58
C ARG A 63 0.27 -8.96 5.24
N LYS A 64 -0.49 -10.03 5.00
CA LYS A 64 -0.16 -11.35 5.52
C LYS A 64 1.22 -11.81 5.07
N MET A 65 1.48 -11.77 3.76
CA MET A 65 2.76 -12.23 3.19
C MET A 65 3.96 -11.42 3.68
N LEU A 66 3.82 -10.10 3.81
CA LEU A 66 4.90 -9.23 4.32
C LEU A 66 5.12 -9.43 5.81
N ALA A 67 4.06 -9.61 6.60
CA ALA A 67 4.15 -9.93 8.02
C ALA A 67 4.83 -11.28 8.25
N ASP A 68 4.44 -12.32 7.50
CA ASP A 68 5.09 -13.64 7.54
C ASP A 68 6.60 -13.53 7.20
N ARG A 69 6.96 -12.71 6.20
CA ARG A 69 8.36 -12.48 5.81
C ARG A 69 9.18 -11.76 6.89
N LEU A 70 8.55 -10.82 7.61
CA LEU A 70 9.19 -10.02 8.66
C LEU A 70 9.11 -10.69 10.04
N GLY A 71 8.32 -11.75 10.19
CA GLY A 71 8.10 -12.43 11.46
C GLY A 71 7.34 -11.58 12.48
N CYS A 72 6.35 -10.79 12.01
CA CYS A 72 5.53 -9.91 12.84
C CYS A 72 4.04 -10.09 12.53
N ASP A 73 3.16 -9.47 13.30
CA ASP A 73 1.74 -9.44 13.00
C ASP A 73 1.42 -8.43 11.88
N PRO A 74 0.38 -8.66 11.04
CA PRO A 74 -0.02 -7.74 9.98
C PRO A 74 -0.34 -6.31 10.46
N GLU A 75 -0.74 -6.14 11.70
CA GLU A 75 -1.01 -4.85 12.35
C GLU A 75 0.27 -4.09 12.71
N GLU A 76 1.40 -4.79 12.83
CA GLU A 76 2.71 -4.22 13.19
C GLU A 76 3.52 -3.75 11.99
N LEU A 77 3.07 -4.00 10.75
CA LEU A 77 3.79 -3.63 9.54
C LEU A 77 4.18 -2.15 9.48
N GLU A 78 3.34 -1.26 10.02
CA GLU A 78 3.66 0.16 10.10
C GLU A 78 4.85 0.45 11.03
N ASP A 79 5.02 -0.31 12.09
CA ASP A 79 6.16 -0.20 13.00
C ASP A 79 7.44 -0.75 12.36
N HIS A 80 7.28 -1.67 11.41
CA HIS A 80 8.35 -2.18 10.53
C HIS A 80 8.58 -1.32 9.28
N GLY A 81 8.00 -0.11 9.22
CA GLY A 81 8.24 0.84 8.15
C GLY A 81 7.46 0.57 6.86
N LEU A 82 6.42 -0.26 6.89
CA LEU A 82 5.59 -0.57 5.73
C LEU A 82 4.16 -0.04 5.90
N GLU A 83 3.70 0.80 4.98
CA GLU A 83 2.33 1.27 4.91
C GLU A 83 1.68 0.73 3.62
N ILE A 84 0.61 -0.07 3.77
CA ILE A 84 -0.07 -0.69 2.64
C ILE A 84 -1.51 -0.17 2.60
N ALA A 85 -1.85 0.50 1.52
CA ALA A 85 -3.16 1.11 1.30
C ALA A 85 -3.75 0.72 -0.05
N SER A 86 -5.02 1.02 -0.25
CA SER A 86 -5.67 0.88 -1.55
C SER A 86 -6.62 2.02 -1.86
N CYS A 87 -6.88 2.22 -3.16
CA CYS A 87 -7.87 3.17 -3.66
C CYS A 87 -8.53 2.66 -4.94
N GLY A 88 -9.50 3.41 -5.45
CA GLY A 88 -10.20 3.06 -6.67
C GLY A 88 -10.35 4.23 -7.63
N THR A 89 -10.19 3.97 -8.93
CA THR A 89 -10.33 4.98 -9.99
C THR A 89 -11.76 5.53 -10.10
N GLY A 90 -12.76 4.73 -9.70
CA GLY A 90 -14.18 5.09 -9.67
C GLY A 90 -14.83 4.87 -8.30
N ALA A 91 -14.05 4.84 -7.21
CA ALA A 91 -14.60 4.65 -5.88
C ALA A 91 -15.33 5.89 -5.39
N GLY A 92 -16.56 5.72 -4.88
CA GLY A 92 -17.35 6.79 -4.26
C GLY A 92 -16.93 7.13 -2.81
N GLY A 93 -16.10 6.31 -2.21
CA GLY A 93 -15.62 6.46 -0.83
C GLY A 93 -16.52 5.83 0.23
N ASP A 94 -15.90 5.46 1.34
CA ASP A 94 -16.50 4.96 2.60
C ASP A 94 -17.44 3.74 2.48
N GLN A 95 -17.28 2.94 1.44
CA GLN A 95 -18.02 1.68 1.29
C GLN A 95 -17.20 0.52 1.85
N PRO A 96 -17.84 -0.48 2.51
CA PRO A 96 -17.15 -1.69 2.95
C PRO A 96 -16.70 -2.53 1.75
N ALA A 97 -15.77 -3.45 1.99
CA ALA A 97 -15.47 -4.50 1.01
C ALA A 97 -16.73 -5.33 0.69
N SER A 98 -16.82 -5.83 -0.54
CA SER A 98 -17.96 -6.67 -0.93
C SER A 98 -18.04 -7.93 -0.07
N THR A 99 -19.24 -8.40 0.20
CA THR A 99 -19.48 -9.58 1.05
C THR A 99 -18.67 -10.79 0.60
N ASN A 100 -18.66 -11.08 -0.71
CA ASN A 100 -17.90 -12.21 -1.25
C ASN A 100 -16.38 -12.01 -1.09
N ALA A 101 -15.87 -10.77 -1.16
CA ALA A 101 -14.45 -10.51 -0.89
C ALA A 101 -14.11 -10.78 0.58
N VAL A 102 -14.95 -10.33 1.50
CA VAL A 102 -14.79 -10.59 2.94
C VAL A 102 -14.80 -12.09 3.24
N GLU A 103 -15.78 -12.82 2.69
CA GLU A 103 -15.88 -14.26 2.91
C GLU A 103 -14.68 -15.02 2.33
N THR A 104 -14.26 -14.68 1.11
CA THR A 104 -13.08 -15.30 0.48
C THR A 104 -11.83 -15.07 1.32
N MET A 105 -11.60 -13.85 1.81
CA MET A 105 -10.43 -13.56 2.64
C MET A 105 -10.53 -14.22 4.02
N ARG A 106 -11.73 -14.37 4.58
CA ARG A 106 -11.94 -15.10 5.83
C ARG A 106 -11.58 -16.59 5.69
N GLU A 107 -11.84 -17.20 4.54
CA GLU A 107 -11.41 -18.58 4.23
C GLU A 107 -9.88 -18.72 4.27
N GLU A 108 -9.14 -17.65 3.91
CA GLU A 108 -7.67 -17.56 3.96
C GLU A 108 -7.12 -17.09 5.33
N GLY A 109 -8.00 -16.90 6.32
CA GLY A 109 -7.63 -16.41 7.65
C GLY A 109 -7.30 -14.91 7.69
N ILE A 110 -7.79 -14.14 6.71
CA ILE A 110 -7.52 -12.71 6.58
C ILE A 110 -8.80 -11.90 6.85
N ASP A 111 -8.74 -10.93 7.76
CA ASP A 111 -9.86 -10.04 8.06
C ASP A 111 -9.76 -8.71 7.31
N ILE A 112 -10.70 -8.48 6.37
CA ILE A 112 -10.84 -7.22 5.64
C ILE A 112 -12.15 -6.48 5.93
N ARG A 113 -12.88 -6.83 7.00
CA ARG A 113 -14.17 -6.20 7.36
C ARG A 113 -14.05 -4.72 7.69
N HIS A 114 -12.89 -4.30 8.16
CA HIS A 114 -12.60 -2.90 8.50
C HIS A 114 -12.24 -2.04 7.28
N HIS A 115 -12.12 -2.65 6.10
CA HIS A 115 -11.86 -1.90 4.88
C HIS A 115 -12.94 -0.86 4.60
N ARG A 116 -12.50 0.31 4.14
CA ARG A 116 -13.36 1.38 3.60
C ARG A 116 -12.78 1.85 2.28
N SER A 117 -13.62 1.88 1.25
CA SER A 117 -13.21 2.31 -0.07
C SER A 117 -12.81 3.78 -0.07
N ARG A 118 -11.82 4.12 -0.89
CA ARG A 118 -11.29 5.48 -1.03
C ARG A 118 -11.13 5.82 -2.51
N PRO A 119 -11.46 7.05 -2.92
CA PRO A 119 -11.16 7.49 -4.28
C PRO A 119 -9.65 7.59 -4.50
N MET A 120 -9.22 7.38 -5.73
CA MET A 120 -7.86 7.66 -6.17
C MET A 120 -7.65 9.17 -6.22
N THR A 121 -6.61 9.67 -5.56
CA THR A 121 -6.26 11.10 -5.53
C THR A 121 -4.81 11.30 -5.92
N VAL A 122 -4.48 12.49 -6.45
CA VAL A 122 -3.09 12.88 -6.77
C VAL A 122 -2.20 12.74 -5.55
N ASP A 123 -2.65 13.22 -4.38
CA ASP A 123 -1.86 13.15 -3.13
C ASP A 123 -1.54 11.72 -2.73
N ALA A 124 -2.51 10.79 -2.86
CA ALA A 124 -2.28 9.38 -2.54
C ALA A 124 -1.27 8.73 -3.51
N LEU A 125 -1.35 9.08 -4.80
CA LEU A 125 -0.41 8.60 -5.81
C LEU A 125 1.00 9.16 -5.60
N LEU A 126 1.13 10.45 -5.34
CA LEU A 126 2.43 11.10 -5.09
C LEU A 126 3.11 10.56 -3.82
N ALA A 127 2.32 10.23 -2.79
CA ALA A 127 2.83 9.70 -1.53
C ALA A 127 3.29 8.25 -1.59
N ALA A 128 2.90 7.47 -2.63
CA ALA A 128 3.24 6.07 -2.76
C ALA A 128 4.62 5.86 -3.40
N ASP A 129 5.41 4.95 -2.85
CA ASP A 129 6.68 4.51 -3.42
C ASP A 129 6.45 3.43 -4.49
N TYR A 130 5.49 2.56 -4.25
CA TYR A 130 5.03 1.51 -5.16
C TYR A 130 3.54 1.67 -5.45
N ILE A 131 3.16 1.60 -6.72
CA ILE A 131 1.76 1.66 -7.15
C ILE A 131 1.48 0.40 -7.98
N TRP A 132 0.69 -0.52 -7.41
CA TRP A 132 0.30 -1.74 -8.10
C TRP A 132 -1.16 -1.65 -8.56
N VAL A 133 -1.37 -1.84 -9.86
CA VAL A 133 -2.69 -1.70 -10.47
C VAL A 133 -3.21 -3.05 -10.98
N MET A 134 -4.52 -3.23 -11.00
CA MET A 134 -5.15 -4.50 -11.39
C MET A 134 -5.19 -4.73 -12.91
N THR A 135 -5.24 -3.67 -13.70
CA THR A 135 -5.39 -3.76 -15.17
C THR A 135 -4.63 -2.64 -15.87
N ARG A 136 -4.41 -2.79 -17.19
CA ARG A 136 -3.85 -1.73 -18.03
C ARG A 136 -4.67 -0.46 -18.00
N GLY A 137 -6.01 -0.56 -17.97
CA GLY A 137 -6.88 0.62 -17.84
C GLY A 137 -6.66 1.39 -16.54
N HIS A 138 -6.35 0.71 -15.43
CA HIS A 138 -5.97 1.40 -14.19
C HIS A 138 -4.59 2.06 -14.32
N LEU A 139 -3.65 1.46 -15.03
CA LEU A 139 -2.33 2.05 -15.29
C LEU A 139 -2.46 3.35 -16.10
N GLU A 140 -3.30 3.34 -17.14
CA GLU A 140 -3.63 4.51 -17.93
C GLU A 140 -4.28 5.61 -17.08
N ALA A 141 -5.23 5.23 -16.21
CA ALA A 141 -5.90 6.18 -15.30
C ALA A 141 -4.91 6.82 -14.29
N VAL A 142 -3.98 6.04 -13.73
CA VAL A 142 -2.91 6.56 -12.86
C VAL A 142 -2.03 7.54 -13.63
N SER A 143 -1.58 7.16 -14.81
CA SER A 143 -0.70 8.00 -15.66
C SER A 143 -1.39 9.28 -16.13
N ALA A 144 -2.70 9.23 -16.37
CA ALA A 144 -3.49 10.41 -16.75
C ALA A 144 -3.69 11.38 -15.58
N LEU A 145 -3.89 10.84 -14.36
CA LEU A 145 -4.15 11.67 -13.16
C LEU A 145 -2.86 12.26 -12.58
N ALA A 146 -1.77 11.51 -12.58
CA ALA A 146 -0.48 11.88 -12.01
C ALA A 146 0.68 11.36 -12.87
N PRO A 147 1.02 12.04 -14.00
CA PRO A 147 2.07 11.61 -14.91
C PRO A 147 3.44 11.43 -14.24
N GLU A 148 3.71 12.18 -13.17
CA GLU A 148 4.96 12.17 -12.41
C GLU A 148 5.27 10.83 -11.75
N VAL A 149 4.23 10.03 -11.49
CA VAL A 149 4.37 8.72 -10.83
C VAL A 149 4.21 7.55 -11.79
N ALA A 150 4.03 7.79 -13.09
CA ALA A 150 3.78 6.75 -14.08
C ALA A 150 4.87 5.65 -14.08
N ASN A 151 6.13 6.01 -13.81
CA ASN A 151 7.25 5.09 -13.71
C ASN A 151 7.25 4.21 -12.45
N ARG A 152 6.45 4.55 -11.42
CA ARG A 152 6.27 3.77 -10.18
C ARG A 152 5.03 2.87 -10.23
N ALA A 153 4.18 3.08 -11.25
CA ALA A 153 2.95 2.31 -11.42
C ALA A 153 3.20 1.10 -12.32
N VAL A 154 2.85 -0.07 -11.84
CA VAL A 154 3.00 -1.33 -12.58
C VAL A 154 1.78 -2.22 -12.37
N LEU A 155 1.54 -3.14 -13.32
CA LEU A 155 0.55 -4.19 -13.12
C LEU A 155 0.93 -5.05 -11.91
N ILE A 156 -0.05 -5.41 -11.07
CA ILE A 156 0.18 -6.30 -9.93
C ILE A 156 0.67 -7.68 -10.38
N ASP A 157 0.20 -8.16 -11.53
CA ASP A 157 0.71 -9.39 -12.16
C ASP A 157 2.00 -9.09 -12.95
N PRO A 158 3.16 -9.65 -12.54
CA PRO A 158 4.43 -9.43 -13.21
C PRO A 158 4.48 -9.98 -14.65
N ASP A 159 3.59 -10.93 -15.01
CA ASP A 159 3.48 -11.45 -16.36
C ASP A 159 2.70 -10.49 -17.29
N GLY A 160 2.28 -9.33 -16.78
CA GLY A 160 1.56 -8.33 -17.55
C GLY A 160 0.10 -8.69 -17.83
N LYS A 161 -0.50 -9.59 -17.03
CA LYS A 161 -1.89 -9.99 -17.14
C LYS A 161 -2.78 -9.10 -16.28
N ASP A 162 -3.94 -8.76 -16.83
CA ASP A 162 -4.97 -8.07 -16.07
C ASP A 162 -5.65 -9.02 -15.07
N VAL A 163 -5.91 -8.54 -13.86
CA VAL A 163 -6.69 -9.26 -12.86
C VAL A 163 -8.18 -9.04 -13.15
N SER A 164 -8.89 -10.11 -13.51
CA SER A 164 -10.32 -10.07 -13.80
C SER A 164 -11.13 -9.56 -12.59
N ASP A 165 -12.18 -8.76 -12.88
CA ASP A 165 -13.06 -8.25 -11.84
C ASP A 165 -14.09 -9.32 -11.42
N PRO A 166 -14.10 -9.76 -10.14
CA PRO A 166 -15.07 -10.74 -9.68
C PRO A 166 -16.43 -10.10 -9.34
N LEU A 167 -16.60 -8.78 -9.48
CA LEU A 167 -17.83 -8.07 -9.13
C LEU A 167 -19.02 -8.63 -9.92
N GLY A 168 -20.09 -8.99 -9.20
CA GLY A 168 -21.28 -9.63 -9.80
C GLY A 168 -21.15 -11.13 -10.05
N GLY A 169 -19.97 -11.70 -9.84
CA GLY A 169 -19.72 -13.14 -9.91
C GLY A 169 -20.06 -13.87 -8.62
N ASP A 170 -20.01 -15.18 -8.68
CA ASP A 170 -20.19 -16.08 -7.53
C ASP A 170 -18.94 -16.21 -6.64
N ALA A 171 -19.03 -16.98 -5.58
CA ALA A 171 -17.92 -17.22 -4.65
C ALA A 171 -16.68 -17.81 -5.37
N GLU A 172 -16.86 -18.63 -6.41
CA GLU A 172 -15.73 -19.21 -7.13
C GLU A 172 -14.97 -18.16 -7.95
N ALA A 173 -15.67 -17.17 -8.53
CA ALA A 173 -15.04 -16.04 -9.22
C ALA A 173 -14.13 -15.24 -8.25
N TYR A 174 -14.57 -15.04 -6.99
CA TYR A 174 -13.77 -14.38 -5.96
C TYR A 174 -12.56 -15.22 -5.51
N ARG A 175 -12.74 -16.53 -5.32
CA ARG A 175 -11.62 -17.43 -5.01
C ARG A 175 -10.61 -17.50 -6.17
N ALA A 176 -11.07 -17.53 -7.41
CA ALA A 176 -10.18 -17.49 -8.58
C ALA A 176 -9.38 -16.18 -8.64
N CYS A 177 -10.03 -15.04 -8.34
CA CYS A 177 -9.37 -13.74 -8.22
C CYS A 177 -8.32 -13.75 -7.09
N ALA A 178 -8.67 -14.25 -5.90
CA ALA A 178 -7.76 -14.34 -4.77
C ALA A 178 -6.52 -15.20 -5.10
N ARG A 179 -6.71 -16.38 -5.69
CA ARG A 179 -5.58 -17.22 -6.14
C ARG A 179 -4.70 -16.55 -7.20
N HIS A 180 -5.28 -15.73 -8.10
CA HIS A 180 -4.49 -14.96 -9.04
C HIS A 180 -3.66 -13.90 -8.31
N LEU A 181 -4.29 -13.12 -7.42
CA LEU A 181 -3.62 -12.10 -6.62
C LEU A 181 -2.49 -12.69 -5.76
N GLU A 182 -2.73 -13.82 -5.11
CA GLU A 182 -1.73 -14.51 -4.29
C GLU A 182 -0.46 -14.85 -5.09
N ARG A 183 -0.63 -15.49 -6.26
CA ARG A 183 0.51 -15.82 -7.14
C ARG A 183 1.25 -14.58 -7.65
N ALA A 184 0.52 -13.53 -7.99
CA ALA A 184 1.10 -12.27 -8.44
C ALA A 184 1.90 -11.59 -7.32
N LEU A 185 1.31 -11.49 -6.13
CA LEU A 185 1.91 -10.88 -4.94
C LEU A 185 3.15 -11.64 -4.45
N ALA A 186 3.16 -12.97 -4.49
CA ALA A 186 4.31 -13.78 -4.10
C ALA A 186 5.59 -13.39 -4.87
N ARG A 187 5.44 -12.87 -6.08
CA ARG A 187 6.54 -12.38 -6.91
C ARG A 187 6.80 -10.88 -6.69
N ARG A 188 5.74 -10.06 -6.67
CA ARG A 188 5.86 -8.59 -6.50
C ARG A 188 6.45 -8.17 -5.16
N ILE A 189 6.13 -8.88 -4.10
CA ILE A 189 6.63 -8.58 -2.75
C ILE A 189 8.16 -8.67 -2.68
N GLN A 190 8.80 -9.45 -3.56
CA GLN A 190 10.26 -9.51 -3.64
C GLN A 190 10.90 -8.19 -4.12
N GLU A 191 10.13 -7.29 -4.72
CA GLU A 191 10.58 -5.98 -5.19
C GLU A 191 10.55 -4.92 -4.08
N ILE A 192 9.85 -5.19 -2.98
CA ILE A 192 9.83 -4.32 -1.80
C ILE A 192 11.05 -4.67 -0.94
N ALA A 193 11.99 -3.74 -0.90
CA ALA A 193 13.23 -3.86 -0.12
C ALA A 193 12.96 -3.75 1.39
#